data_b80ad67a06e921655502a81b468f4c06
#
_entry.id   b80ad67a06e921655502a81b468f4c06
#
_cell.length_a   1.000
_cell.length_b   1.000
_cell.length_c   1.000
_cell.angle_alpha   90.00
_cell.angle_beta   90.00
_cell.angle_gamma   90.00
#
_symmetry.space_group_name_H-M   'P 1'
#
loop_
_entity.id
_entity.type
_entity.pdbx_description
1 polymer ?
#
loop_
_entity_poly.entity_id
_entity_poly.type
_entity_poly.pdbx_seq_one_letter_code
_entity_poly.pdbx_strand_id
1 'polypeptide(L)'
;MNAKEITVLMVEPGQHPKVTTIKDDLDSLQKAVSIGADYQGLIEIISIGNGDCLLCNEEGKLIGLEGNRRVGNDIIVGVFYIMSEDEEGNLVSLTEQKIKYYTERFWEPETFDRADIEAAMFFGMV
;
A
#
# COMPACT_ATOMS: atom_id res chain seq x y z
N MET A 1 20.20 -17.53 -0.59
CA MET A 1 20.12 -16.42 -1.56
C MET A 1 19.45 -15.22 -0.93
N ASN A 2 20.00 -14.05 -1.17
CA ASN A 2 19.38 -12.82 -0.69
C ASN A 2 18.17 -12.45 -1.55
N ALA A 3 17.13 -12.00 -0.92
CA ALA A 3 15.98 -11.48 -1.63
C ALA A 3 16.37 -10.23 -2.42
N LYS A 4 15.70 -10.04 -3.56
CA LYS A 4 15.87 -8.87 -4.41
C LYS A 4 15.28 -7.64 -3.72
N GLU A 5 16.01 -6.53 -3.74
CA GLU A 5 15.48 -5.24 -3.30
C GLU A 5 14.81 -4.52 -4.46
N ILE A 6 13.64 -3.96 -4.20
CA ILE A 6 12.93 -3.16 -5.19
C ILE A 6 12.67 -1.75 -4.64
N THR A 7 12.69 -0.78 -5.54
CA THR A 7 12.39 0.61 -5.22
C THR A 7 10.89 0.83 -5.28
N VAL A 8 10.32 1.32 -4.20
CA VAL A 8 8.88 1.50 -4.04
C VAL A 8 8.56 2.89 -3.51
N LEU A 9 7.31 3.28 -3.61
CA LEU A 9 6.81 4.48 -2.94
C LEU A 9 6.07 4.05 -1.68
N MET A 10 6.49 4.58 -0.54
CA MET A 10 5.87 4.31 0.76
C MET A 10 4.93 5.44 1.10
N VAL A 11 3.69 5.11 1.47
CA VAL A 11 2.68 6.08 1.87
C VAL A 11 2.18 5.72 3.27
N GLU A 12 2.48 6.59 4.23
CA GLU A 12 2.04 6.41 5.63
C GLU A 12 0.88 7.35 5.94
N PRO A 13 -0.02 6.95 6.86
CA PRO A 13 -1.11 7.86 7.29
C PRO A 13 -0.55 9.19 7.79
N GLY A 14 -1.13 10.29 7.31
CA GLY A 14 -0.75 11.64 7.75
C GLY A 14 0.58 12.15 7.21
N GLN A 15 1.25 11.42 6.33
CA GLN A 15 2.57 11.77 5.80
C GLN A 15 2.53 11.92 4.29
N HIS A 16 3.47 12.70 3.75
CA HIS A 16 3.72 12.72 2.31
C HIS A 16 4.40 11.42 1.88
N PRO A 17 4.18 10.98 0.64
CA PRO A 17 4.86 9.80 0.11
C PRO A 17 6.38 9.96 0.13
N LYS A 18 7.08 8.85 0.30
CA LYS A 18 8.54 8.84 0.21
C LYS A 18 9.02 7.59 -0.51
N VAL A 19 10.13 7.73 -1.23
CA VAL A 19 10.78 6.63 -1.92
C VAL A 19 11.56 5.80 -0.91
N THR A 20 11.45 4.49 -0.99
CA THR A 20 12.24 3.58 -0.16
C THR A 20 12.49 2.29 -0.93
N THR A 21 13.24 1.38 -0.35
CA THR A 21 13.43 0.04 -0.90
C THR A 21 12.80 -1.00 0.04
N ILE A 22 12.40 -2.11 -0.52
CA ILE A 22 11.84 -3.23 0.23
C ILE A 22 12.39 -4.53 -0.35
N LYS A 23 12.65 -5.51 0.50
CA LYS A 23 13.05 -6.83 0.02
C LYS A 23 11.83 -7.61 -0.43
N ASP A 24 11.94 -8.24 -1.60
CA ASP A 24 10.85 -9.02 -2.19
C ASP A 24 10.86 -10.45 -1.65
N ASP A 25 10.65 -10.58 -0.36
CA ASP A 25 10.38 -11.87 0.28
C ASP A 25 9.15 -11.70 1.19
N LEU A 26 8.46 -12.79 1.44
CA LEU A 26 7.19 -12.74 2.17
C LEU A 26 7.33 -12.13 3.56
N ASP A 27 8.35 -12.53 4.32
CA ASP A 27 8.56 -12.00 5.67
C ASP A 27 8.78 -10.49 5.67
N SER A 28 9.61 -9.97 4.76
CA SER A 28 9.88 -8.54 4.65
C SER A 28 8.63 -7.75 4.22
N LEU A 29 7.85 -8.31 3.29
CA LEU A 29 6.60 -7.69 2.85
C LEU A 29 5.56 -7.65 3.97
N GLN A 30 5.42 -8.73 4.72
CA GLN A 30 4.51 -8.79 5.86
C GLN A 30 4.90 -7.79 6.94
N LYS A 31 6.19 -7.68 7.26
CA LYS A 31 6.69 -6.67 8.23
C LYS A 31 6.42 -5.26 7.75
N ALA A 32 6.63 -5.01 6.47
CA ALA A 32 6.44 -3.67 5.88
C ALA A 32 4.99 -3.19 6.03
N VAL A 33 4.00 -4.06 5.86
CA VAL A 33 2.59 -3.68 5.97
C VAL A 33 2.06 -3.73 7.40
N SER A 34 2.87 -4.15 8.36
CA SER A 34 2.46 -4.34 9.75
C SER A 34 2.89 -3.21 10.68
N ILE A 35 3.43 -2.12 10.13
CA ILE A 35 3.76 -0.93 10.91
C ILE A 35 2.48 -0.37 11.52
N GLY A 36 2.48 -0.19 12.84
CA GLY A 36 1.31 0.26 13.58
C GLY A 36 0.38 -0.85 14.04
N ALA A 37 0.65 -2.10 13.65
CA ALA A 37 -0.10 -3.26 14.10
C ALA A 37 0.62 -3.97 15.28
N ASP A 38 -0.15 -4.69 16.08
CA ASP A 38 0.40 -5.43 17.23
C ASP A 38 1.08 -6.73 16.84
N TYR A 39 0.88 -7.20 15.63
CA TYR A 39 1.45 -8.45 15.13
C TYR A 39 1.71 -8.36 13.63
N GLN A 40 2.56 -9.26 13.14
CA GLN A 40 2.87 -9.35 11.72
C GLN A 40 1.68 -9.95 10.98
N GLY A 41 1.07 -9.16 10.10
CA GLY A 41 -0.13 -9.55 9.36
C GLY A 41 0.19 -10.10 7.98
N LEU A 42 -0.88 -10.42 7.26
CA LEU A 42 -0.81 -10.90 5.88
C LEU A 42 -0.84 -9.73 4.92
N ILE A 43 -0.27 -9.94 3.73
CA ILE A 43 -0.26 -8.93 2.68
C ILE A 43 -1.47 -9.07 1.76
N GLU A 44 -1.91 -7.94 1.23
CA GLU A 44 -2.84 -7.87 0.12
C GLU A 44 -2.19 -7.07 -1.00
N ILE A 45 -2.26 -7.58 -2.22
CA ILE A 45 -1.74 -6.91 -3.41
C ILE A 45 -2.92 -6.54 -4.29
N ILE A 46 -3.09 -5.25 -4.55
CA ILE A 46 -4.21 -4.71 -5.32
C ILE A 46 -3.67 -4.11 -6.60
N SER A 47 -4.18 -4.53 -7.76
CA SER A 47 -3.84 -3.92 -9.03
C SER A 47 -4.45 -2.52 -9.10
N ILE A 48 -3.64 -1.54 -9.52
CA ILE A 48 -4.08 -0.14 -9.67
C ILE A 48 -3.96 0.35 -11.11
N GLY A 49 -3.73 -0.57 -12.05
CA GLY A 49 -3.62 -0.27 -13.48
C GLY A 49 -2.18 0.02 -13.92
N ASN A 50 -1.99 0.07 -15.22
CA ASN A 50 -0.69 0.38 -15.86
C ASN A 50 0.47 -0.54 -15.46
N GLY A 51 0.18 -1.76 -15.05
CA GLY A 51 1.21 -2.68 -14.57
C GLY A 51 1.72 -2.36 -13.18
N ASP A 52 0.96 -1.60 -12.40
CA ASP A 52 1.33 -1.21 -11.05
C ASP A 52 0.39 -1.83 -10.02
N CYS A 53 0.88 -1.96 -8.80
CA CYS A 53 0.11 -2.53 -7.71
C CYS A 53 0.40 -1.82 -6.39
N LEU A 54 -0.54 -2.03 -5.47
CA LEU A 54 -0.51 -1.48 -4.13
C LEU A 54 -0.42 -2.64 -3.14
N LEU A 55 0.52 -2.57 -2.22
CA LEU A 55 0.73 -3.57 -1.17
C LEU A 55 0.25 -2.99 0.15
N CYS A 56 -0.66 -3.67 0.83
CA CYS A 56 -1.18 -3.23 2.13
C CYS A 56 -1.45 -4.43 3.04
N ASN A 57 -1.86 -4.14 4.29
CA ASN A 57 -2.22 -5.17 5.27
C ASN A 57 -3.62 -5.69 4.96
N GLU A 58 -3.75 -7.00 4.74
CA GLU A 58 -5.03 -7.64 4.43
C GLU A 58 -6.08 -7.42 5.51
N GLU A 59 -5.67 -7.37 6.78
CA GLU A 59 -6.57 -7.25 7.92
C GLU A 59 -6.64 -5.84 8.50
N GLY A 60 -6.05 -4.85 7.82
CA GLY A 60 -5.89 -3.50 8.37
C GLY A 60 -7.18 -2.89 8.91
N LYS A 61 -8.28 -3.03 8.19
CA LYS A 61 -9.58 -2.48 8.61
C LYS A 61 -10.14 -3.21 9.83
N LEU A 62 -9.94 -4.53 9.88
CA LEU A 62 -10.42 -5.36 11.01
C LEU A 62 -9.68 -5.05 12.30
N ILE A 63 -8.39 -4.76 12.22
CA ILE A 63 -7.56 -4.47 13.39
C ILE A 63 -7.50 -2.99 13.72
N GLY A 64 -8.23 -2.15 12.96
CA GLY A 64 -8.38 -0.73 13.28
C GLY A 64 -7.21 0.15 12.93
N LEU A 65 -6.43 -0.19 11.90
CA LEU A 65 -5.36 0.70 11.44
C LEU A 65 -5.93 2.01 10.92
N GLU A 66 -5.14 3.08 11.08
CA GLU A 66 -5.54 4.44 10.70
C GLU A 66 -5.79 4.55 9.20
N GLY A 67 -6.87 5.23 8.81
CA GLY A 67 -7.15 5.54 7.41
C GLY A 67 -6.04 6.37 6.79
N ASN A 68 -5.68 6.04 5.55
CA ASN A 68 -4.52 6.64 4.88
C ASN A 68 -4.92 7.45 3.66
N ARG A 69 -5.36 6.79 2.62
CA ARG A 69 -5.76 7.45 1.36
C ARG A 69 -6.95 6.72 0.74
N ARG A 70 -7.78 7.48 0.04
CA ARG A 70 -8.82 6.90 -0.81
C ARG A 70 -8.19 6.45 -2.13
N VAL A 71 -8.47 5.22 -2.53
CA VAL A 71 -8.01 4.64 -3.79
C VAL A 71 -9.23 4.04 -4.48
N GLY A 72 -9.71 4.67 -5.55
CA GLY A 72 -10.97 4.29 -6.17
C GLY A 72 -12.12 4.46 -5.18
N ASN A 73 -12.91 3.42 -4.99
CA ASN A 73 -14.04 3.41 -4.07
C ASN A 73 -13.66 2.91 -2.66
N ASP A 74 -12.40 2.55 -2.46
CA ASP A 74 -11.92 2.03 -1.19
C ASP A 74 -11.09 3.06 -0.44
N ILE A 75 -10.93 2.85 0.86
CA ILE A 75 -10.01 3.58 1.72
C ILE A 75 -8.96 2.59 2.19
N ILE A 76 -7.71 2.86 1.85
CA ILE A 76 -6.60 2.03 2.32
C ILE A 76 -6.19 2.51 3.70
N VAL A 77 -6.08 1.58 4.65
CA VAL A 77 -5.71 1.88 6.03
C VAL A 77 -4.32 1.33 6.34
N GLY A 78 -3.62 1.99 7.26
CA GLY A 78 -2.23 1.66 7.57
C GLY A 78 -1.29 2.08 6.45
N VAL A 79 -0.02 1.74 6.58
CA VAL A 79 0.98 2.01 5.55
C VAL A 79 0.70 1.18 4.31
N PHE A 80 0.91 1.78 3.13
CA PHE A 80 0.89 1.01 1.89
C PHE A 80 2.07 1.39 1.01
N TYR A 81 2.36 0.54 0.04
CA TYR A 81 3.50 0.69 -0.86
C TYR A 81 3.04 0.53 -2.29
N ILE A 82 3.57 1.35 -3.18
CA ILE A 82 3.32 1.26 -4.62
C ILE A 82 4.56 0.68 -5.29
N MET A 83 4.36 -0.29 -6.16
CA MET A 83 5.40 -0.92 -6.97
C MET A 83 4.81 -1.37 -8.30
N SER A 84 5.64 -1.86 -9.18
CA SER A 84 5.18 -2.40 -10.46
C SER A 84 5.20 -3.92 -10.45
N GLU A 85 4.46 -4.53 -11.37
CA GLU A 85 4.52 -5.95 -11.67
C GLU A 85 4.98 -6.13 -13.10
N ASP A 86 5.80 -7.16 -13.34
CA ASP A 86 6.14 -7.55 -14.71
C ASP A 86 5.05 -8.45 -15.31
N GLU A 87 5.24 -8.89 -16.56
CA GLU A 87 4.26 -9.72 -17.25
C GLU A 87 4.05 -11.11 -16.60
N GLU A 88 5.00 -11.53 -15.79
CA GLU A 88 4.94 -12.81 -15.07
C GLU A 88 4.37 -12.67 -13.66
N GLY A 89 3.99 -11.46 -13.26
CA GLY A 89 3.45 -11.20 -11.93
C GLY A 89 4.49 -10.98 -10.85
N ASN A 90 5.77 -10.84 -11.21
CA ASN A 90 6.82 -10.54 -10.24
C ASN A 90 6.79 -9.06 -9.87
N LEU A 91 7.00 -8.76 -8.59
CA LEU A 91 7.11 -7.38 -8.13
C LEU A 91 8.44 -6.79 -8.62
N VAL A 92 8.38 -5.60 -9.17
CA VAL A 92 9.55 -4.90 -9.69
C VAL A 92 9.52 -3.44 -9.27
N SER A 93 10.69 -2.78 -9.35
CA SER A 93 10.84 -1.38 -8.97
C SER A 93 9.98 -0.46 -9.83
N LEU A 94 9.48 0.62 -9.21
CA LEU A 94 8.88 1.72 -9.96
C LEU A 94 9.95 2.44 -10.78
N THR A 95 9.57 2.91 -11.97
CA THR A 95 10.40 3.83 -12.75
C THR A 95 10.35 5.22 -12.12
N GLU A 96 11.30 6.09 -12.47
CA GLU A 96 11.31 7.47 -12.00
C GLU A 96 10.03 8.22 -12.38
N GLN A 97 9.51 7.99 -13.58
CA GLN A 97 8.26 8.58 -14.04
C GLN A 97 7.07 8.18 -13.17
N LYS A 98 6.99 6.89 -12.83
CA LYS A 98 5.91 6.38 -11.99
C LYS A 98 6.04 6.88 -10.56
N ILE A 99 7.25 6.97 -10.02
CA ILE A 99 7.49 7.55 -8.70
C ILE A 99 6.95 8.98 -8.67
N LYS A 100 7.27 9.79 -9.66
CA LYS A 100 6.76 11.16 -9.75
C LYS A 100 5.24 11.20 -9.81
N TYR A 101 4.65 10.38 -10.66
CA TYR A 101 3.19 10.32 -10.84
C TYR A 101 2.49 9.98 -9.52
N TYR A 102 2.91 8.91 -8.84
CA TYR A 102 2.27 8.48 -7.60
C TYR A 102 2.59 9.39 -6.42
N THR A 103 3.76 10.00 -6.39
CA THR A 103 4.09 11.01 -5.38
C THR A 103 3.10 12.18 -5.48
N GLU A 104 2.82 12.66 -6.68
CA GLU A 104 1.85 13.73 -6.89
C GLU A 104 0.43 13.29 -6.55
N ARG A 105 0.04 12.08 -6.98
CA ARG A 105 -1.29 11.54 -6.73
C ARG A 105 -1.62 11.40 -5.25
N PHE A 106 -0.66 10.95 -4.45
CA PHE A 106 -0.84 10.68 -3.02
C PHE A 106 -0.24 11.76 -2.12
N TRP A 107 0.13 12.91 -2.67
CA TRP A 107 0.83 13.95 -1.92
C TRP A 107 0.08 14.42 -0.69
N GLU A 108 -1.22 14.71 -0.81
CA GLU A 108 -2.01 15.25 0.27
C GLU A 108 -2.51 14.15 1.22
N PRO A 109 -2.11 14.20 2.50
CA PRO A 109 -2.70 13.30 3.49
C PRO A 109 -4.22 13.52 3.58
N GLU A 110 -4.95 12.42 3.78
CA GLU A 110 -6.39 12.44 3.94
C GLU A 110 -6.75 11.99 5.35
N THR A 111 -7.86 12.51 5.88
CA THR A 111 -8.35 12.15 7.20
C THR A 111 -9.70 11.45 7.04
N PHE A 112 -9.85 10.33 7.73
CA PHE A 112 -11.06 9.53 7.70
C PHE A 112 -11.51 9.20 9.10
N ASP A 113 -12.83 9.20 9.33
CA ASP A 113 -13.38 8.65 10.56
C ASP A 113 -13.77 7.17 10.34
N ARG A 114 -14.19 6.52 11.42
CA ARG A 114 -14.56 5.11 11.35
C ARG A 114 -15.74 4.86 10.42
N ALA A 115 -16.71 5.79 10.39
CA ALA A 115 -17.87 5.66 9.51
C ALA A 115 -17.49 5.69 8.04
N ASP A 116 -16.52 6.53 7.67
CA ASP A 116 -15.98 6.57 6.30
C ASP A 116 -15.38 5.23 5.91
N ILE A 117 -14.58 4.64 6.79
CA ILE A 117 -13.91 3.36 6.54
C ILE A 117 -14.92 2.22 6.43
N GLU A 118 -15.91 2.18 7.31
CA GLU A 118 -16.98 1.18 7.28
C GLU A 118 -17.83 1.30 6.02
N ALA A 119 -18.13 2.50 5.58
CA ALA A 119 -18.86 2.72 4.32
C ALA A 119 -18.07 2.22 3.12
N ALA A 120 -16.76 2.47 3.08
CA ALA A 120 -15.90 1.98 2.02
C ALA A 120 -15.81 0.46 2.01
N MET A 121 -15.77 -0.19 3.19
CA MET A 121 -15.81 -1.65 3.29
C MET A 121 -17.11 -2.21 2.69
N PHE A 122 -18.23 -1.59 3.00
CA PHE A 122 -19.53 -2.02 2.50
C PHE A 122 -19.59 -1.92 0.96
N PHE A 123 -19.20 -0.79 0.40
CA PHE A 123 -19.21 -0.60 -1.05
C PHE A 123 -18.13 -1.42 -1.76
N GLY A 124 -17.01 -1.68 -1.10
CA GLY A 124 -15.94 -2.52 -1.65
C GLY A 124 -16.32 -3.99 -1.77
N MET A 125 -17.35 -4.44 -1.06
CA MET A 125 -17.86 -5.82 -1.11
C MET A 125 -18.89 -6.05 -2.21
N VAL A 126 -19.32 -5.02 -2.88
CA VAL A 126 -20.34 -5.07 -3.95
C VAL A 126 -19.68 -4.99 -5.36
#